data_fcabb82a983049ddc01ac2cb36be1926
#
_entry.id   fcabb82a983049ddc01ac2cb36be1926
#
_cell.length_a   1.000
_cell.length_b   1.000
_cell.length_c   1.000
_cell.angle_alpha   90.00
_cell.angle_beta   90.00
_cell.angle_gamma   90.00
#
_symmetry.space_group_name_H-M   'P 1'
#
loop_
_entity.id
_entity.type
_entity.pdbx_description
1 polymer ?
#
loop_
_entity_poly.entity_id
_entity_poly.type
_entity_poly.pdbx_seq_one_letter_code
_entity_poly.pdbx_strand_id
1 'polypeptide(L)'
;MRKLLTLSFAFVVLCTAAAAWHGEPAVEGQEVAVADIAKLQDDDLIRHAAEPDFLSGVTVSEMRFSEAGFNWHLLRFVNATKPVGPLWVVPHDDENAAFDSAIASLKTHGGVAIVVNSGPGSSRTQSGKGTCGGRTPILFRCDPNRNFSKATPLFTRAHLDQLSVGQPVIALHTNSPGFGPGKGEITILDAAAASTGKTRPRRNGFLGNSGPAVLKDYDSYAILPFFAPTIPKDDVRCRKTLVQSGVHVWHEPVSKSDGSLSNYTVLENTGHSYVNMESRRETDLALASKRHVVMVDAYLENCTLLGN
;
A
#
# COMPACT_ATOMS: atom_id res chain seq x y z
N MET A 1 -7.90 -65.54 -30.34
CA MET A 1 -6.82 -64.54 -30.32
C MET A 1 -7.41 -63.14 -30.22
N ARG A 2 -7.44 -62.58 -29.05
CA ARG A 2 -7.90 -61.19 -28.82
C ARG A 2 -6.70 -60.30 -28.67
N LYS A 3 -6.55 -59.33 -29.58
CA LYS A 3 -5.50 -58.30 -29.51
C LYS A 3 -5.93 -57.21 -28.58
N LEU A 4 -5.22 -57.03 -27.47
CA LEU A 4 -5.33 -55.85 -26.61
C LEU A 4 -4.66 -54.69 -27.31
N LEU A 5 -5.42 -53.62 -27.55
CA LEU A 5 -4.88 -52.30 -27.94
C LEU A 5 -4.58 -51.50 -26.64
N THR A 6 -3.33 -51.27 -26.40
CA THR A 6 -2.87 -50.38 -25.32
C THR A 6 -2.90 -48.95 -25.84
N LEU A 7 -3.82 -48.11 -25.35
CA LEU A 7 -3.82 -46.69 -25.61
C LEU A 7 -2.87 -45.99 -24.61
N SER A 8 -1.75 -45.47 -25.09
CA SER A 8 -0.86 -44.62 -24.29
C SER A 8 -1.38 -43.21 -24.35
N PHE A 9 -1.87 -42.71 -23.22
CA PHE A 9 -2.17 -41.29 -23.04
C PHE A 9 -0.86 -40.52 -22.72
N ALA A 10 -0.40 -39.73 -23.69
CA ALA A 10 0.64 -38.75 -23.44
C ALA A 10 0.04 -37.52 -22.73
N PHE A 11 0.41 -37.35 -21.48
CA PHE A 11 0.10 -36.13 -20.72
C PHE A 11 1.05 -35.03 -21.22
N VAL A 12 0.53 -34.09 -21.99
CA VAL A 12 1.23 -32.85 -22.32
C VAL A 12 1.08 -31.92 -21.15
N VAL A 13 2.09 -31.83 -20.30
CA VAL A 13 2.20 -30.79 -19.26
C VAL A 13 2.55 -29.50 -19.98
N LEU A 14 1.56 -28.65 -20.22
CA LEU A 14 1.78 -27.28 -20.59
C LEU A 14 2.32 -26.52 -19.36
N CYS A 15 3.65 -26.46 -19.24
CA CYS A 15 4.29 -25.47 -18.39
C CYS A 15 4.05 -24.09 -19.01
N THR A 16 3.04 -23.38 -18.55
CA THR A 16 2.96 -21.93 -18.76
C THR A 16 4.13 -21.32 -18.00
N ALA A 17 5.20 -21.02 -18.71
CA ALA A 17 6.28 -20.19 -18.22
C ALA A 17 5.64 -18.83 -17.88
N ALA A 18 5.51 -18.53 -16.58
CA ALA A 18 5.35 -17.17 -16.13
C ALA A 18 6.51 -16.40 -16.75
N ALA A 19 6.20 -15.37 -17.54
CA ALA A 19 7.19 -14.52 -18.16
C ALA A 19 8.04 -13.91 -17.03
N ALA A 20 9.19 -14.51 -16.78
CA ALA A 20 10.18 -13.93 -15.90
C ALA A 20 10.58 -12.59 -16.51
N TRP A 21 10.42 -11.53 -15.77
CA TRP A 21 10.98 -10.22 -16.10
C TRP A 21 12.50 -10.38 -16.20
N HIS A 22 13.02 -10.34 -17.42
CA HIS A 22 14.43 -10.55 -17.67
C HIS A 22 15.19 -9.23 -17.58
N GLY A 23 16.18 -9.16 -16.70
CA GLY A 23 17.40 -8.46 -16.99
C GLY A 23 17.92 -7.41 -16.02
N GLU A 24 17.12 -6.86 -15.10
CA GLU A 24 17.67 -5.91 -14.14
C GLU A 24 17.99 -6.63 -12.82
N PRO A 25 19.14 -6.35 -12.19
CA PRO A 25 19.47 -6.92 -10.89
C PRO A 25 18.41 -6.51 -9.85
N ALA A 26 18.06 -7.44 -8.96
CA ALA A 26 17.19 -7.13 -7.82
C ALA A 26 17.83 -6.01 -7.01
N VAL A 27 17.00 -5.13 -6.42
CA VAL A 27 17.48 -4.15 -5.44
C VAL A 27 17.77 -4.92 -4.16
N GLU A 28 19.04 -5.12 -3.85
CA GLU A 28 19.46 -5.80 -2.64
C GLU A 28 19.46 -4.82 -1.46
N GLY A 29 18.95 -5.28 -0.31
CA GLY A 29 19.03 -4.57 0.95
C GLY A 29 20.21 -5.05 1.78
N GLN A 30 20.92 -4.14 2.41
CA GLN A 30 21.90 -4.48 3.44
C GLN A 30 21.19 -4.64 4.77
N GLU A 31 21.30 -5.81 5.41
CA GLU A 31 20.76 -6.00 6.75
C GLU A 31 21.48 -5.11 7.76
N VAL A 32 20.69 -4.45 8.62
CA VAL A 32 21.18 -3.53 9.63
C VAL A 32 20.98 -4.15 11.00
N ALA A 33 22.05 -4.27 11.78
CA ALA A 33 21.95 -4.76 13.15
C ALA A 33 21.15 -3.78 14.02
N VAL A 34 20.38 -4.31 14.97
CA VAL A 34 19.54 -3.51 15.89
C VAL A 34 20.37 -2.41 16.59
N ALA A 35 21.64 -2.69 16.96
CA ALA A 35 22.54 -1.70 17.54
C ALA A 35 22.89 -0.53 16.61
N ASP A 36 22.71 -0.71 15.30
CA ASP A 36 23.02 0.29 14.27
C ASP A 36 21.80 1.03 13.74
N ILE A 37 20.58 0.65 14.15
CA ILE A 37 19.33 1.28 13.70
C ILE A 37 19.33 2.78 14.00
N ALA A 38 19.85 3.19 15.14
CA ALA A 38 19.99 4.62 15.49
C ALA A 38 20.89 5.40 14.52
N LYS A 39 21.77 4.72 13.76
CA LYS A 39 22.64 5.34 12.73
C LYS A 39 21.92 5.59 11.42
N LEU A 40 20.74 5.03 11.23
CA LEU A 40 19.96 5.22 9.99
C LEU A 40 19.45 6.65 9.83
N GLN A 41 19.48 7.45 10.91
CA GLN A 41 19.04 8.84 10.94
C GLN A 41 17.59 9.02 10.42
N ASP A 42 16.76 8.04 10.71
CA ASP A 42 15.33 8.06 10.46
C ASP A 42 14.63 8.64 11.68
N ASP A 43 13.76 9.62 11.49
CA ASP A 43 13.12 10.31 12.62
C ASP A 43 12.13 9.41 13.37
N ASP A 44 11.46 8.50 12.68
CA ASP A 44 10.56 7.51 13.29
C ASP A 44 11.34 6.53 14.17
N LEU A 45 12.47 6.02 13.69
CA LEU A 45 13.33 5.14 14.50
C LEU A 45 13.94 5.89 15.69
N ILE A 46 14.31 7.17 15.52
CA ILE A 46 14.81 8.03 16.61
C ILE A 46 13.70 8.24 17.64
N ARG A 47 12.47 8.48 17.23
CA ARG A 47 11.31 8.66 18.11
C ARG A 47 11.04 7.45 18.99
N HIS A 48 11.25 6.24 18.46
CA HIS A 48 11.05 4.98 19.17
C HIS A 48 12.32 4.40 19.81
N ALA A 49 13.45 5.12 19.78
CA ALA A 49 14.73 4.61 20.29
C ALA A 49 14.71 4.23 21.80
N ALA A 50 13.80 4.85 22.57
CA ALA A 50 13.61 4.51 23.99
C ALA A 50 12.65 3.34 24.24
N GLU A 51 12.06 2.77 23.19
CA GLU A 51 11.06 1.69 23.26
C GLU A 51 11.71 0.36 22.83
N PRO A 52 12.30 -0.43 23.75
CA PRO A 52 13.10 -1.61 23.41
C PRO A 52 12.29 -2.67 22.66
N ASP A 53 10.97 -2.71 22.84
CA ASP A 53 10.09 -3.69 22.23
C ASP A 53 9.46 -3.21 20.93
N PHE A 54 9.72 -1.97 20.49
CA PHE A 54 9.11 -1.43 19.29
C PHE A 54 9.39 -2.29 18.06
N LEU A 55 10.63 -2.72 17.85
CA LEU A 55 11.03 -3.61 16.75
C LEU A 55 11.25 -5.07 17.21
N SER A 56 10.75 -5.47 18.37
CA SER A 56 10.86 -6.87 18.80
C SER A 56 10.22 -7.81 17.78
N GLY A 57 10.98 -8.83 17.34
CA GLY A 57 10.52 -9.80 16.32
C GLY A 57 10.53 -9.27 14.88
N VAL A 58 11.13 -8.11 14.64
CA VAL A 58 11.26 -7.50 13.32
C VAL A 58 12.73 -7.40 12.94
N THR A 59 13.10 -7.85 11.74
CA THR A 59 14.43 -7.59 11.14
C THR A 59 14.36 -6.36 10.25
N VAL A 60 15.44 -5.59 10.23
CA VAL A 60 15.52 -4.35 9.45
C VAL A 60 16.66 -4.44 8.45
N SER A 61 16.40 -4.05 7.21
CA SER A 61 17.45 -3.84 6.21
C SER A 61 17.24 -2.52 5.50
N GLU A 62 18.32 -1.94 4.98
CA GLU A 62 18.28 -0.72 4.18
C GLU A 62 18.58 -0.99 2.72
N MET A 63 17.92 -0.27 1.83
CA MET A 63 18.17 -0.27 0.39
C MET A 63 18.51 1.14 -0.04
N ARG A 64 19.68 1.32 -0.69
CA ARG A 64 20.14 2.60 -1.20
C ARG A 64 20.46 2.48 -2.68
N PHE A 65 19.87 3.33 -3.50
CA PHE A 65 20.11 3.37 -4.93
C PHE A 65 19.78 4.74 -5.52
N SER A 66 20.27 5.00 -6.72
CA SER A 66 19.97 6.24 -7.45
C SER A 66 19.16 5.91 -8.70
N GLU A 67 18.03 6.58 -8.87
CA GLU A 67 17.18 6.43 -10.04
C GLU A 67 16.41 7.72 -10.33
N ALA A 68 16.23 8.04 -11.60
CA ALA A 68 15.46 9.21 -12.06
C ALA A 68 15.94 10.56 -11.50
N GLY A 69 17.22 10.65 -11.09
CA GLY A 69 17.80 11.87 -10.52
C GLY A 69 17.62 12.01 -9.00
N PHE A 70 17.09 11.00 -8.34
CA PHE A 70 16.94 10.95 -6.89
C PHE A 70 17.84 9.88 -6.29
N ASN A 71 18.28 10.10 -5.05
CA ASN A 71 18.96 9.10 -4.23
C ASN A 71 17.94 8.53 -3.27
N TRP A 72 17.52 7.33 -3.52
CA TRP A 72 16.53 6.63 -2.71
C TRP A 72 17.19 5.96 -1.52
N HIS A 73 16.56 6.07 -0.37
CA HIS A 73 16.86 5.31 0.82
C HIS A 73 15.56 4.72 1.33
N LEU A 74 15.44 3.41 1.28
CA LEU A 74 14.28 2.68 1.77
C LEU A 74 14.70 1.82 2.94
N LEU A 75 13.82 1.71 3.91
CA LEU A 75 13.94 0.77 5.01
C LEU A 75 12.97 -0.38 4.79
N ARG A 76 13.48 -1.59 4.93
CA ARG A 76 12.69 -2.82 4.81
C ARG A 76 12.62 -3.49 6.16
N PHE A 77 11.40 -3.67 6.66
CA PHE A 77 11.10 -4.36 7.90
C PHE A 77 10.42 -5.69 7.60
N VAL A 78 10.86 -6.77 8.24
CA VAL A 78 10.29 -8.10 8.05
C VAL A 78 9.90 -8.68 9.38
N ASN A 79 8.68 -9.22 9.50
CA ASN A 79 8.32 -10.01 10.66
C ASN A 79 9.10 -11.33 10.64
N ALA A 80 10.01 -11.53 11.59
CA ALA A 80 10.92 -12.67 11.61
C ALA A 80 10.21 -14.03 11.77
N THR A 81 9.03 -14.04 12.38
CA THR A 81 8.23 -15.26 12.62
C THR A 81 7.14 -15.49 11.60
N LYS A 82 6.70 -14.42 10.90
CA LYS A 82 5.65 -14.45 9.88
C LYS A 82 6.11 -13.64 8.66
N PRO A 83 7.15 -14.06 7.94
CA PRO A 83 7.69 -13.28 6.81
C PRO A 83 6.76 -13.23 5.60
N VAL A 84 5.80 -14.14 5.52
CA VAL A 84 4.77 -14.18 4.48
C VAL A 84 3.52 -13.48 5.00
N GLY A 85 3.01 -12.52 4.24
CA GLY A 85 1.86 -11.71 4.62
C GLY A 85 1.71 -10.50 3.69
N PRO A 86 0.97 -9.46 4.11
CA PRO A 86 0.84 -8.24 3.33
C PRO A 86 2.18 -7.54 3.07
N LEU A 87 2.24 -6.79 1.97
CA LEU A 87 3.23 -5.73 1.82
C LEU A 87 2.62 -4.43 2.38
N TRP A 88 3.29 -3.88 3.38
CA TRP A 88 2.98 -2.58 3.96
C TRP A 88 3.87 -1.53 3.29
N VAL A 89 3.29 -0.47 2.77
CA VAL A 89 4.06 0.60 2.11
C VAL A 89 3.78 1.93 2.78
N VAL A 90 4.83 2.58 3.25
CA VAL A 90 4.79 3.95 3.78
C VAL A 90 5.64 4.82 2.86
N PRO A 91 5.04 5.47 1.86
CA PRO A 91 5.82 6.18 0.85
C PRO A 91 6.27 7.58 1.30
N HIS A 92 5.71 8.12 2.37
CA HIS A 92 6.01 9.47 2.85
C HIS A 92 6.58 9.43 4.26
N ASP A 93 7.80 9.88 4.40
CA ASP A 93 8.55 9.90 5.64
C ASP A 93 7.98 10.87 6.71
N ASP A 94 7.23 11.90 6.29
CA ASP A 94 6.54 12.83 7.21
C ASP A 94 5.19 12.29 7.75
N GLU A 95 4.89 11.04 7.50
CA GLU A 95 3.63 10.41 7.89
C GLU A 95 3.82 9.42 9.05
N ASN A 96 4.38 9.93 10.18
CA ASN A 96 4.79 9.13 11.35
C ASN A 96 3.71 8.16 11.87
N ALA A 97 2.44 8.53 11.85
CA ALA A 97 1.36 7.63 12.25
C ALA A 97 1.16 6.46 11.27
N ALA A 98 1.49 6.66 9.98
CA ALA A 98 1.49 5.60 8.98
C ALA A 98 2.62 4.60 9.26
N PHE A 99 3.82 5.11 9.61
CA PHE A 99 4.93 4.28 10.06
C PHE A 99 4.56 3.43 11.27
N ASP A 100 4.06 4.05 12.35
CA ASP A 100 3.66 3.35 13.57
C ASP A 100 2.64 2.24 13.28
N SER A 101 1.68 2.55 12.39
CA SER A 101 0.66 1.59 11.97
C SER A 101 1.22 0.45 11.15
N ALA A 102 2.18 0.74 10.26
CA ALA A 102 2.85 -0.29 9.47
C ALA A 102 3.59 -1.28 10.35
N ILE A 103 4.35 -0.79 11.34
CA ILE A 103 5.08 -1.66 12.28
C ILE A 103 4.11 -2.46 13.17
N ALA A 104 3.06 -1.83 13.71
CA ALA A 104 2.05 -2.52 14.50
C ALA A 104 1.33 -3.63 13.70
N SER A 105 0.92 -3.32 12.47
CA SER A 105 0.26 -4.26 11.57
C SER A 105 1.21 -5.37 11.11
N LEU A 106 2.46 -5.05 10.80
CA LEU A 106 3.51 -6.02 10.47
C LEU A 106 3.72 -7.02 11.62
N LYS A 107 3.76 -6.55 12.86
CA LYS A 107 3.91 -7.44 14.03
C LYS A 107 2.71 -8.36 14.21
N THR A 108 1.53 -7.89 13.94
CA THR A 108 0.27 -8.65 14.11
C THR A 108 0.02 -9.61 12.95
N HIS A 109 0.10 -9.12 11.72
CA HIS A 109 -0.33 -9.85 10.52
C HIS A 109 0.82 -10.47 9.73
N GLY A 110 2.06 -10.09 10.02
CA GLY A 110 3.24 -10.57 9.29
C GLY A 110 3.51 -9.79 8.00
N GLY A 111 4.36 -10.37 7.14
CA GLY A 111 4.73 -9.80 5.86
C GLY A 111 5.98 -8.93 5.91
N VAL A 112 6.02 -7.96 5.03
CA VAL A 112 7.13 -7.03 4.83
C VAL A 112 6.62 -5.59 4.80
N ALA A 113 7.30 -4.66 5.48
CA ALA A 113 7.05 -3.23 5.33
C ALA A 113 8.21 -2.57 4.59
N ILE A 114 7.88 -1.71 3.62
CA ILE A 114 8.82 -0.84 2.91
C ILE A 114 8.46 0.61 3.23
N VAL A 115 9.42 1.31 3.79
CA VAL A 115 9.28 2.69 4.25
C VAL A 115 10.31 3.55 3.53
N VAL A 116 9.90 4.69 3.02
CA VAL A 116 10.83 5.68 2.47
C VAL A 116 11.44 6.48 3.61
N ASN A 117 12.78 6.52 3.67
CA ASN A 117 13.53 7.36 4.59
C ASN A 117 14.11 8.56 3.84
N SER A 118 13.68 9.75 4.15
CA SER A 118 14.22 11.00 3.59
C SER A 118 15.29 11.66 4.48
N GLY A 119 15.65 11.02 5.59
CA GLY A 119 16.66 11.45 6.53
C GLY A 119 16.08 12.07 7.82
N PRO A 120 16.92 12.64 8.67
CA PRO A 120 16.54 13.03 10.04
C PRO A 120 15.57 14.23 10.11
N GLY A 121 15.22 14.82 8.98
CA GLY A 121 14.35 15.99 8.91
C GLY A 121 12.89 15.69 8.61
N SER A 122 12.51 14.43 8.50
CA SER A 122 11.14 14.00 8.14
C SER A 122 10.55 14.81 6.98
N SER A 123 10.67 14.34 5.77
CA SER A 123 10.23 15.08 4.59
C SER A 123 9.31 14.23 3.70
N ARG A 124 8.20 14.84 3.28
CA ARG A 124 7.30 14.22 2.28
C ARG A 124 7.98 13.99 0.94
N THR A 125 9.05 14.70 0.66
CA THR A 125 9.71 14.68 -0.64
C THR A 125 11.15 14.25 -0.52
N GLN A 126 11.59 13.37 -1.42
CA GLN A 126 12.98 12.93 -1.48
C GLN A 126 13.87 14.06 -2.00
N SER A 127 15.03 14.24 -1.36
CA SER A 127 16.05 15.17 -1.82
C SER A 127 16.73 14.66 -3.08
N GLY A 128 16.97 15.55 -4.05
CA GLY A 128 17.64 15.21 -5.29
C GLY A 128 17.75 16.40 -6.24
N LYS A 129 18.39 16.21 -7.40
CA LYS A 129 18.48 17.22 -8.47
C LYS A 129 17.17 17.40 -9.26
N GLY A 130 16.13 16.63 -8.91
CA GLY A 130 14.81 16.74 -9.51
C GLY A 130 14.09 18.00 -9.04
N THR A 131 13.41 18.68 -9.94
CA THR A 131 12.58 19.84 -9.58
C THR A 131 11.28 19.33 -8.95
N CYS A 132 11.12 19.57 -7.65
CA CYS A 132 9.83 19.52 -6.98
C CYS A 132 9.07 20.79 -7.34
N GLY A 133 8.06 20.65 -8.13
CA GLY A 133 7.21 21.81 -8.44
C GLY A 133 6.69 21.79 -9.86
N GLY A 134 5.44 21.61 -10.03
CA GLY A 134 4.75 21.60 -11.30
C GLY A 134 3.49 20.75 -11.28
N ARG A 135 2.57 21.05 -12.16
CA ARG A 135 1.26 20.35 -12.25
C ARG A 135 1.27 19.16 -13.20
N THR A 136 2.44 18.72 -13.64
CA THR A 136 2.55 17.55 -14.52
C THR A 136 3.10 16.35 -13.76
N PRO A 137 2.66 15.12 -14.03
CA PRO A 137 3.12 13.92 -13.34
C PRO A 137 4.64 13.73 -13.33
N ILE A 138 5.34 14.22 -14.37
CA ILE A 138 6.80 14.14 -14.49
C ILE A 138 7.52 15.04 -13.48
N LEU A 139 6.88 16.11 -13.03
CA LEU A 139 7.46 17.09 -12.11
C LEU A 139 7.21 16.77 -10.63
N PHE A 140 6.40 15.74 -10.35
CA PHE A 140 6.12 15.27 -8.98
C PHE A 140 7.02 14.11 -8.54
N ARG A 141 8.07 13.77 -9.29
CA ARG A 141 8.93 12.63 -8.96
C ARG A 141 9.69 12.77 -7.63
N CYS A 142 9.76 13.95 -7.06
CA CYS A 142 10.24 14.10 -5.68
C CYS A 142 9.27 13.54 -4.65
N ASP A 143 8.00 13.41 -4.96
CA ASP A 143 7.04 12.65 -4.17
C ASP A 143 7.29 11.15 -4.42
N PRO A 144 7.70 10.37 -3.42
CA PRO A 144 7.97 8.95 -3.58
C PRO A 144 6.78 8.19 -4.18
N ASN A 145 5.55 8.54 -3.78
CA ASN A 145 4.34 7.92 -4.32
C ASN A 145 4.01 8.34 -5.78
N ARG A 146 4.98 8.89 -6.51
CA ARG A 146 4.86 9.21 -7.96
C ARG A 146 5.98 8.55 -8.79
N ASN A 147 6.60 7.50 -8.23
CA ASN A 147 7.72 6.79 -8.87
C ASN A 147 7.43 5.32 -9.18
N PHE A 148 6.18 4.89 -9.11
CA PHE A 148 5.80 3.54 -9.52
C PHE A 148 5.52 3.51 -11.03
N SER A 149 6.52 3.07 -11.80
CA SER A 149 6.43 3.03 -13.25
C SER A 149 7.50 2.14 -13.88
N LYS A 150 7.31 1.78 -15.16
CA LYS A 150 8.35 1.11 -15.98
C LYS A 150 9.58 2.01 -16.24
N ALA A 151 9.44 3.32 -16.08
CA ALA A 151 10.55 4.27 -16.23
C ALA A 151 11.40 4.40 -14.95
N THR A 152 10.93 3.85 -13.84
CA THR A 152 11.62 3.81 -12.56
C THR A 152 11.60 2.39 -12.00
N PRO A 153 12.23 1.43 -12.72
CA PRO A 153 12.13 0.02 -12.41
C PRO A 153 12.77 -0.36 -11.08
N LEU A 154 13.85 0.29 -10.66
CA LEU A 154 14.51 -0.03 -9.39
C LEU A 154 13.62 0.35 -8.21
N PHE A 155 13.04 1.58 -8.23
CA PHE A 155 12.13 2.01 -7.17
C PHE A 155 10.89 1.10 -7.08
N THR A 156 10.30 0.79 -8.23
CA THR A 156 9.12 -0.09 -8.29
C THR A 156 9.44 -1.48 -7.76
N ARG A 157 10.56 -2.07 -8.17
CA ARG A 157 10.99 -3.41 -7.76
C ARG A 157 11.39 -3.47 -6.30
N ALA A 158 12.07 -2.43 -5.78
CA ALA A 158 12.40 -2.35 -4.35
C ALA A 158 11.18 -2.52 -3.45
N HIS A 159 10.00 -2.12 -3.93
CA HIS A 159 8.75 -2.34 -3.23
C HIS A 159 8.10 -3.69 -3.57
N LEU A 160 7.94 -4.02 -4.86
CA LEU A 160 7.06 -5.10 -5.29
C LEU A 160 7.72 -6.47 -5.42
N ASP A 161 9.04 -6.55 -5.62
CA ASP A 161 9.76 -7.84 -5.71
C ASP A 161 9.71 -8.65 -4.39
N GLN A 162 9.24 -8.04 -3.31
CA GLN A 162 9.05 -8.70 -2.02
C GLN A 162 7.77 -9.54 -1.95
N LEU A 163 6.89 -9.40 -2.93
CA LEU A 163 5.57 -10.01 -2.91
C LEU A 163 5.54 -11.38 -3.59
N SER A 164 4.88 -12.32 -2.96
CA SER A 164 4.38 -13.50 -3.63
C SER A 164 3.00 -13.23 -4.24
N VAL A 165 2.66 -13.95 -5.30
CA VAL A 165 1.36 -13.82 -5.98
C VAL A 165 0.21 -13.98 -4.97
N GLY A 166 -0.76 -13.08 -5.05
CA GLY A 166 -1.95 -13.08 -4.19
C GLY A 166 -1.78 -12.39 -2.83
N GLN A 167 -0.57 -11.95 -2.47
CA GLN A 167 -0.39 -11.12 -1.26
C GLN A 167 -0.95 -9.72 -1.49
N PRO A 168 -1.68 -9.14 -0.51
CA PRO A 168 -2.19 -7.79 -0.63
C PRO A 168 -1.10 -6.74 -0.44
N VAL A 169 -1.24 -5.65 -1.16
CA VAL A 169 -0.46 -4.42 -0.99
C VAL A 169 -1.30 -3.40 -0.23
N ILE A 170 -0.82 -2.95 0.90
CA ILE A 170 -1.50 -1.99 1.77
C ILE A 170 -0.61 -0.77 1.92
N ALA A 171 -0.97 0.32 1.26
CA ALA A 171 -0.31 1.60 1.44
C ALA A 171 -0.95 2.36 2.61
N LEU A 172 -0.12 2.95 3.45
CA LEU A 172 -0.56 3.72 4.61
C LEU A 172 -0.13 5.16 4.45
N HIS A 173 -1.10 6.06 4.59
CA HIS A 173 -0.94 7.50 4.40
C HIS A 173 -1.67 8.28 5.48
N THR A 174 -1.22 9.52 5.70
CA THR A 174 -1.99 10.48 6.49
C THR A 174 -2.38 11.67 5.63
N ASN A 175 -3.58 12.19 5.82
CA ASN A 175 -4.03 13.38 5.13
C ASN A 175 -4.35 14.54 6.08
N SER A 176 -4.34 15.75 5.54
CA SER A 176 -4.71 16.94 6.31
C SER A 176 -6.20 16.96 6.65
N PRO A 177 -6.59 17.48 7.83
CA PRO A 177 -7.98 17.67 8.16
C PRO A 177 -8.74 18.45 7.08
N GLY A 178 -9.89 17.94 6.66
CA GLY A 178 -10.72 18.53 5.60
C GLY A 178 -10.28 18.15 4.18
N PHE A 179 -9.29 17.26 4.03
CA PHE A 179 -8.79 16.82 2.72
C PHE A 179 -9.55 15.61 2.17
N GLY A 180 -10.50 15.09 2.90
CA GLY A 180 -11.34 13.99 2.43
C GLY A 180 -11.97 14.28 1.06
N PRO A 181 -12.32 13.27 0.28
CA PRO A 181 -12.87 13.44 -1.07
C PRO A 181 -14.20 14.20 -1.03
N GLY A 182 -14.11 15.55 -1.09
CA GLY A 182 -15.26 16.48 -1.15
C GLY A 182 -15.85 16.84 0.19
N LYS A 183 -15.41 17.96 0.79
CA LYS A 183 -16.04 18.75 1.88
C LYS A 183 -16.90 17.95 2.88
N GLY A 184 -16.32 16.95 3.53
CA GLY A 184 -17.00 16.18 4.57
C GLY A 184 -17.99 15.13 4.07
N GLU A 185 -17.96 14.78 2.81
CA GLU A 185 -18.79 13.74 2.22
C GLU A 185 -17.97 12.67 1.57
N ILE A 186 -17.50 11.70 2.36
CA ILE A 186 -16.97 10.46 1.80
C ILE A 186 -18.14 9.64 1.30
N THR A 187 -18.20 9.62 0.03
CA THR A 187 -19.19 8.87 -0.70
C THR A 187 -18.58 7.60 -1.22
N ILE A 188 -19.36 6.58 -1.14
CA ILE A 188 -19.26 5.48 -2.06
C ILE A 188 -19.51 6.08 -3.44
N LEU A 189 -18.46 6.38 -4.19
CA LEU A 189 -18.59 6.69 -5.60
C LEU A 189 -19.03 5.40 -6.27
N ASP A 190 -20.33 5.31 -6.50
CA ASP A 190 -20.87 4.29 -7.37
C ASP A 190 -20.35 4.57 -8.79
N ALA A 191 -19.67 3.60 -9.43
CA ALA A 191 -19.16 3.78 -10.79
C ALA A 191 -20.24 4.20 -11.79
N ALA A 192 -21.48 3.78 -11.54
CA ALA A 192 -22.64 4.23 -12.32
C ALA A 192 -22.89 5.74 -12.17
N ALA A 193 -22.58 6.33 -11.03
CA ALA A 193 -22.72 7.77 -10.82
C ALA A 193 -21.54 8.56 -11.44
N ALA A 194 -20.34 8.00 -11.43
CA ALA A 194 -19.16 8.61 -12.06
C ALA A 194 -19.33 8.73 -13.59
N SER A 195 -19.96 7.75 -14.23
CA SER A 195 -20.22 7.77 -15.68
C SER A 195 -21.22 8.84 -16.13
N THR A 196 -22.04 9.37 -15.23
CA THR A 196 -23.08 10.37 -15.53
C THR A 196 -22.70 11.78 -15.12
N GLY A 197 -21.53 12.00 -14.51
CA GLY A 197 -21.11 13.32 -14.00
C GLY A 197 -21.99 13.87 -12.87
N LYS A 198 -22.91 13.07 -12.35
CA LYS A 198 -23.83 13.42 -11.28
C LYS A 198 -23.48 12.67 -9.99
N THR A 199 -22.26 12.84 -9.54
CA THR A 199 -21.87 12.33 -8.22
C THR A 199 -22.49 13.19 -7.13
N ARG A 200 -23.66 12.82 -6.69
CA ARG A 200 -24.08 13.26 -5.34
C ARG A 200 -23.53 12.25 -4.34
N PRO A 201 -22.72 12.73 -3.42
CA PRO A 201 -22.30 11.91 -2.30
C PRO A 201 -23.54 11.37 -1.60
N ARG A 202 -23.71 10.07 -1.51
CA ARG A 202 -24.67 9.49 -0.59
C ARG A 202 -24.01 9.53 0.80
N ARG A 203 -24.47 10.43 1.64
CA ARG A 203 -24.21 10.29 3.07
C ARG A 203 -24.58 8.86 3.46
N ASN A 204 -23.60 8.06 3.87
CA ASN A 204 -23.87 6.82 4.60
C ASN A 204 -24.43 7.12 5.98
N GLY A 205 -25.23 8.18 6.11
CA GLY A 205 -25.90 8.56 7.33
C GLY A 205 -26.89 7.53 7.84
N PHE A 206 -26.95 6.34 7.24
CA PHE A 206 -27.93 5.32 7.63
C PHE A 206 -27.34 3.98 8.07
N LEU A 207 -26.06 3.75 7.92
CA LEU A 207 -25.42 2.69 8.69
C LEU A 207 -25.08 3.29 10.06
N GLY A 208 -26.14 3.48 10.83
CA GLY A 208 -26.08 4.17 12.08
C GLY A 208 -24.91 3.72 12.92
N ASN A 209 -24.16 4.66 13.46
CA ASN A 209 -23.33 4.62 14.68
C ASN A 209 -22.68 3.28 15.12
N SER A 210 -22.70 2.23 14.30
CA SER A 210 -22.21 0.90 14.64
C SER A 210 -20.73 0.68 14.33
N GLY A 211 -20.09 1.60 13.61
CA GLY A 211 -18.65 1.55 13.39
C GLY A 211 -17.85 1.96 14.62
N PRO A 212 -16.55 1.59 14.68
CA PRO A 212 -15.66 1.99 15.75
C PRO A 212 -15.67 3.51 15.93
N ALA A 213 -15.76 3.96 17.19
CA ALA A 213 -15.83 5.42 17.51
C ALA A 213 -14.63 6.19 16.93
N VAL A 214 -13.52 5.51 16.73
CA VAL A 214 -12.26 6.05 16.18
C VAL A 214 -12.38 6.45 14.71
N LEU A 215 -13.30 5.85 13.95
CA LEU A 215 -13.52 6.12 12.51
C LEU A 215 -14.69 7.08 12.25
N LYS A 216 -15.13 7.85 13.25
CA LYS A 216 -16.23 8.81 13.07
C LYS A 216 -15.83 10.07 12.30
N ASP A 217 -14.54 10.28 12.06
CA ASP A 217 -14.09 11.38 11.21
C ASP A 217 -14.17 10.99 9.73
N TYR A 218 -14.46 11.97 8.88
CA TYR A 218 -14.60 11.76 7.44
C TYR A 218 -13.26 11.86 6.67
N ASP A 219 -12.17 12.17 7.38
CA ASP A 219 -10.85 12.31 6.79
C ASP A 219 -10.04 11.02 6.89
N SER A 220 -10.61 9.96 7.50
CA SER A 220 -10.03 8.62 7.56
C SER A 220 -10.83 7.66 6.70
N TYR A 221 -10.21 7.08 5.66
CA TYR A 221 -10.88 6.26 4.65
C TYR A 221 -9.94 5.30 3.93
N ALA A 222 -10.52 4.28 3.31
CA ALA A 222 -9.82 3.37 2.42
C ALA A 222 -10.08 3.74 0.96
N ILE A 223 -9.04 3.75 0.13
CA ILE A 223 -9.13 3.91 -1.31
C ILE A 223 -8.97 2.54 -1.96
N LEU A 224 -9.96 2.11 -2.73
CA LEU A 224 -9.93 0.91 -3.55
C LEU A 224 -9.86 1.33 -5.04
N PRO A 225 -8.69 1.26 -5.67
CA PRO A 225 -8.56 1.60 -7.08
C PRO A 225 -9.04 0.44 -7.96
N PHE A 226 -9.61 0.77 -9.11
CA PHE A 226 -10.04 -0.21 -10.09
C PHE A 226 -9.81 0.27 -11.52
N PHE A 227 -9.64 -0.65 -12.46
CA PHE A 227 -9.51 -0.30 -13.87
C PHE A 227 -10.87 0.11 -14.44
N ALA A 228 -10.99 1.39 -14.81
CA ALA A 228 -12.22 1.92 -15.38
C ALA A 228 -12.51 1.30 -16.77
N PRO A 229 -13.78 1.10 -17.16
CA PRO A 229 -14.99 1.60 -16.50
C PRO A 229 -15.67 0.60 -15.54
N THR A 230 -15.13 -0.61 -15.36
CA THR A 230 -15.81 -1.69 -14.67
C THR A 230 -15.19 -1.99 -13.32
N ILE A 231 -15.98 -1.91 -12.25
CA ILE A 231 -15.56 -2.34 -10.91
C ILE A 231 -15.63 -3.87 -10.85
N PRO A 232 -14.55 -4.56 -10.45
CA PRO A 232 -14.58 -5.99 -10.19
C PRO A 232 -15.63 -6.36 -9.13
N LYS A 233 -16.26 -7.54 -9.27
CA LYS A 233 -17.31 -7.99 -8.33
C LYS A 233 -16.78 -8.13 -6.90
N ASP A 234 -15.54 -8.58 -6.77
CA ASP A 234 -14.90 -8.76 -5.47
C ASP A 234 -14.63 -7.41 -4.80
N ASP A 235 -14.26 -6.38 -5.56
CA ASP A 235 -14.10 -5.02 -5.03
C ASP A 235 -15.43 -4.46 -4.55
N VAL A 236 -16.55 -4.77 -5.23
CA VAL A 236 -17.89 -4.39 -4.79
C VAL A 236 -18.23 -5.04 -3.45
N ARG A 237 -17.88 -6.32 -3.29
CA ARG A 237 -18.11 -7.07 -2.06
C ARG A 237 -17.23 -6.54 -0.93
N CYS A 238 -15.93 -6.39 -1.16
CA CYS A 238 -14.99 -5.81 -0.23
C CYS A 238 -15.46 -4.43 0.26
N ARG A 239 -15.80 -3.52 -0.65
CA ARG A 239 -16.36 -2.21 -0.30
C ARG A 239 -17.57 -2.31 0.62
N LYS A 240 -18.51 -3.20 0.29
CA LYS A 240 -19.74 -3.36 1.07
C LYS A 240 -19.43 -3.78 2.51
N THR A 241 -18.54 -4.74 2.68
CA THR A 241 -18.16 -5.24 4.02
C THR A 241 -17.35 -4.20 4.80
N LEU A 242 -16.43 -3.47 4.17
CA LEU A 242 -15.70 -2.37 4.81
C LEU A 242 -16.66 -1.29 5.33
N VAL A 243 -17.63 -0.89 4.52
CA VAL A 243 -18.64 0.09 4.92
C VAL A 243 -19.50 -0.43 6.08
N GLN A 244 -19.85 -1.71 6.08
CA GLN A 244 -20.57 -2.34 7.20
C GLN A 244 -19.74 -2.38 8.48
N SER A 245 -18.41 -2.49 8.36
CA SER A 245 -17.46 -2.38 9.48
C SER A 245 -17.19 -0.93 9.92
N GLY A 246 -17.84 0.05 9.29
CA GLY A 246 -17.69 1.47 9.63
C GLY A 246 -16.50 2.18 8.98
N VAL A 247 -15.84 1.54 8.02
CA VAL A 247 -14.75 2.15 7.24
C VAL A 247 -15.36 2.97 6.10
N HIS A 248 -14.94 4.22 5.97
CA HIS A 248 -15.25 5.01 4.78
C HIS A 248 -14.44 4.49 3.60
N VAL A 249 -15.07 4.38 2.44
CA VAL A 249 -14.42 3.80 1.25
C VAL A 249 -14.61 4.70 0.04
N TRP A 250 -13.49 4.98 -0.62
CA TRP A 250 -13.47 5.62 -1.92
C TRP A 250 -13.08 4.61 -3.00
N HIS A 251 -13.93 4.42 -4.00
CA HIS A 251 -13.59 3.69 -5.22
C HIS A 251 -12.94 4.63 -6.22
N GLU A 252 -11.66 4.43 -6.50
CA GLU A 252 -10.89 5.26 -7.42
C GLU A 252 -10.86 4.66 -8.82
N PRO A 253 -11.50 5.30 -9.82
CA PRO A 253 -11.41 4.83 -11.20
C PRO A 253 -10.04 5.22 -11.80
N VAL A 254 -9.28 4.22 -12.21
CA VAL A 254 -7.97 4.39 -12.83
C VAL A 254 -8.05 4.09 -14.31
N SER A 255 -7.65 5.04 -15.17
CA SER A 255 -7.56 4.87 -16.62
C SER A 255 -6.19 5.21 -17.19
N LYS A 256 -5.38 5.95 -16.44
CA LYS A 256 -4.01 6.34 -16.79
C LYS A 256 -3.17 6.46 -15.54
N SER A 257 -1.87 6.24 -15.67
CA SER A 257 -0.93 6.36 -14.55
C SER A 257 -0.67 7.84 -14.23
N ASP A 258 -0.64 8.13 -12.93
CA ASP A 258 -0.09 9.35 -12.35
C ASP A 258 1.23 9.08 -11.60
N GLY A 259 1.74 7.85 -11.71
CA GLY A 259 2.96 7.38 -11.06
C GLY A 259 2.73 6.85 -9.65
N SER A 260 1.51 6.86 -9.13
CA SER A 260 1.21 6.31 -7.81
C SER A 260 1.21 4.78 -7.81
N LEU A 261 1.42 4.21 -6.62
CA LEU A 261 1.37 2.76 -6.41
C LEU A 261 -0.02 2.21 -6.74
N SER A 262 -1.09 2.91 -6.37
CA SER A 262 -2.47 2.53 -6.69
C SER A 262 -2.68 2.38 -8.20
N ASN A 263 -2.25 3.37 -8.97
CA ASN A 263 -2.42 3.35 -10.42
C ASN A 263 -1.52 2.29 -11.07
N TYR A 264 -0.32 2.10 -10.57
CA TYR A 264 0.60 1.09 -11.09
C TYR A 264 0.03 -0.33 -10.90
N THR A 265 -0.43 -0.67 -9.70
CA THR A 265 -0.96 -2.00 -9.40
C THR A 265 -2.17 -2.36 -10.26
N VAL A 266 -3.03 -1.39 -10.53
CA VAL A 266 -4.23 -1.58 -11.37
C VAL A 266 -3.88 -1.67 -12.86
N LEU A 267 -3.04 -0.75 -13.37
CA LEU A 267 -2.75 -0.66 -14.81
C LEU A 267 -1.83 -1.77 -15.30
N GLU A 268 -0.89 -2.20 -14.47
CA GLU A 268 0.02 -3.29 -14.81
C GLU A 268 -0.56 -4.67 -14.49
N ASN A 269 -1.77 -4.73 -13.93
CA ASN A 269 -2.45 -5.96 -13.53
C ASN A 269 -1.50 -6.90 -12.78
N THR A 270 -0.91 -6.39 -11.69
CA THR A 270 0.15 -7.08 -10.96
C THR A 270 -0.29 -8.40 -10.30
N GLY A 271 -1.59 -8.70 -10.31
CA GLY A 271 -2.17 -9.88 -9.65
C GLY A 271 -2.29 -9.72 -8.12
N HIS A 272 -2.00 -8.54 -7.60
CA HIS A 272 -2.11 -8.21 -6.17
C HIS A 272 -3.35 -7.36 -5.92
N SER A 273 -4.07 -7.66 -4.84
CA SER A 273 -5.06 -6.74 -4.31
C SER A 273 -4.35 -5.52 -3.70
N TYR A 274 -4.93 -4.35 -3.87
CA TYR A 274 -4.36 -3.10 -3.37
C TYR A 274 -5.40 -2.28 -2.61
N VAL A 275 -4.96 -1.68 -1.53
CA VAL A 275 -5.72 -0.67 -0.81
C VAL A 275 -4.78 0.42 -0.32
N ASN A 276 -5.22 1.69 -0.41
CA ASN A 276 -4.59 2.80 0.29
C ASN A 276 -5.46 3.18 1.49
N MET A 277 -4.87 3.24 2.67
CA MET A 277 -5.51 3.64 3.91
C MET A 277 -5.05 5.05 4.26
N GLU A 278 -5.98 5.98 4.25
CA GLU A 278 -5.76 7.37 4.64
C GLU A 278 -6.26 7.58 6.06
N SER A 279 -5.39 7.96 6.98
CA SER A 279 -5.80 8.40 8.32
C SER A 279 -5.69 9.91 8.42
N ARG A 280 -6.68 10.54 9.04
CA ARG A 280 -6.60 11.96 9.36
C ARG A 280 -5.36 12.24 10.21
N ARG A 281 -4.54 13.20 9.78
CA ARG A 281 -3.37 13.66 10.53
C ARG A 281 -3.81 14.30 11.83
N GLU A 282 -3.24 13.87 12.92
CA GLU A 282 -3.51 14.35 14.29
C GLU A 282 -2.20 14.73 14.97
N THR A 283 -2.28 15.59 15.97
CA THR A 283 -1.17 15.78 16.91
C THR A 283 -0.99 14.57 17.82
N ASP A 284 -2.07 13.84 18.09
CA ASP A 284 -2.02 12.53 18.74
C ASP A 284 -1.77 11.44 17.69
N LEU A 285 -0.49 11.06 17.52
CA LEU A 285 -0.08 10.02 16.59
C LEU A 285 -0.71 8.66 16.91
N ALA A 286 -0.91 8.35 18.20
CA ALA A 286 -1.52 7.08 18.61
C ALA A 286 -2.98 6.98 18.13
N LEU A 287 -3.72 8.09 18.13
CA LEU A 287 -5.08 8.13 17.60
C LEU A 287 -5.09 7.93 16.09
N ALA A 288 -4.22 8.59 15.35
CA ALA A 288 -4.11 8.44 13.90
C ALA A 288 -3.67 7.01 13.52
N SER A 289 -2.68 6.46 14.21
CA SER A 289 -2.23 5.08 14.02
C SER A 289 -3.35 4.07 14.32
N LYS A 290 -4.10 4.26 15.40
CA LYS A 290 -5.24 3.40 15.75
C LYS A 290 -6.31 3.37 14.65
N ARG A 291 -6.54 4.48 13.94
CA ARG A 291 -7.47 4.51 12.80
C ARG A 291 -6.99 3.61 11.67
N HIS A 292 -5.71 3.68 11.33
CA HIS A 292 -5.12 2.79 10.34
C HIS A 292 -5.31 1.32 10.73
N VAL A 293 -4.90 0.94 11.94
CA VAL A 293 -4.99 -0.45 12.41
C VAL A 293 -6.43 -0.97 12.30
N VAL A 294 -7.41 -0.19 12.72
CA VAL A 294 -8.84 -0.59 12.61
C VAL A 294 -9.28 -0.76 11.14
N MET A 295 -8.84 0.13 10.24
CA MET A 295 -9.16 -0.02 8.81
C MET A 295 -8.45 -1.21 8.17
N VAL A 296 -7.19 -1.46 8.55
CA VAL A 296 -6.38 -2.60 8.11
C VAL A 296 -7.03 -3.91 8.54
N ASP A 297 -7.38 -4.04 9.84
CA ASP A 297 -8.03 -5.23 10.36
C ASP A 297 -9.32 -5.53 9.60
N ALA A 298 -10.16 -4.51 9.43
CA ALA A 298 -11.40 -4.64 8.66
C ALA A 298 -11.16 -5.09 7.20
N TYR A 299 -10.10 -4.58 6.56
CA TYR A 299 -9.75 -4.96 5.19
C TYR A 299 -9.25 -6.41 5.12
N LEU A 300 -8.33 -6.79 5.98
CA LEU A 300 -7.75 -8.14 5.98
C LEU A 300 -8.80 -9.20 6.31
N GLU A 301 -9.72 -8.92 7.24
CA GLU A 301 -10.81 -9.82 7.59
C GLU A 301 -11.84 -10.00 6.46
N ASN A 302 -12.09 -8.95 5.67
CA ASN A 302 -13.25 -8.94 4.78
C ASN A 302 -12.92 -8.97 3.29
N CYS A 303 -11.68 -8.61 2.90
CA CYS A 303 -11.32 -8.40 1.51
C CYS A 303 -10.30 -9.40 0.97
N THR A 304 -9.40 -9.92 1.81
CA THR A 304 -8.33 -10.81 1.36
C THR A 304 -8.72 -12.28 1.27
N LEU A 305 -9.81 -12.68 1.91
CA LEU A 305 -10.33 -14.06 1.87
C LEU A 305 -11.09 -14.38 0.57
N LEU A 306 -11.11 -13.48 -0.39
CA LEU A 306 -11.91 -13.59 -1.60
C LEU A 306 -11.22 -14.30 -2.77
N GLY A 307 -9.97 -14.72 -2.59
CA GLY A 307 -9.11 -15.35 -3.60
C GLY A 307 -8.91 -16.87 -3.45
N ASN A 308 -9.70 -17.56 -2.58
CA ASN A 308 -9.65 -19.02 -2.44
C ASN A 308 -10.87 -19.69 -3.06
#